data_667302205007c0c9b8ebb5281b284768
#
_entry.id   667302205007c0c9b8ebb5281b284768
#
_cell.length_a   1.000
_cell.length_b   1.000
_cell.length_c   1.000
_cell.angle_alpha   90.00
_cell.angle_beta   90.00
_cell.angle_gamma   90.00
#
_symmetry.space_group_name_H-M   'P 1'
#
loop_
_entity.id
_entity.type
_entity.pdbx_description
1 polymer ?
#
loop_
_entity_poly.entity_id
_entity_poly.type
_entity_poly.pdbx_seq_one_letter_code
_entity_poly.pdbx_strand_id
1 'polypeptide(L)'
;MAIELPKTKIKAELQDPKYLIVFGKPKIGKSTALAALPNNLIVDLESGYKYIDALKVEAKSLQDLKEIAIAIKEAGCPYKYLTLDTITKLEEIVKPLALKLYLDTPAGSKFTGKDVLDAPMGAGYSKIREAIEVVIDMFQKVVPNIILVCHVKDSAVANSDVTAKVIDLTGKTGRVLASRSDAIGYLCRDDFSNTILSFNSNDKFVDCGSRPEHLRNKDIVLGEMQDDGTIIYHWERIFPSENQK
;
A
#
# COMPACT_ATOMS: atom_id res chain seq x y z
N MET A 1 -2.91 -6.00 -36.62
CA MET A 1 -1.45 -6.22 -36.52
C MET A 1 -1.24 -7.66 -36.07
N ALA A 2 -0.33 -8.41 -36.70
CA ALA A 2 0.04 -9.75 -36.25
C ALA A 2 0.92 -9.62 -34.99
N ILE A 3 0.72 -10.49 -34.02
CA ILE A 3 1.55 -10.55 -32.80
C ILE A 3 2.86 -11.24 -33.17
N GLU A 4 3.99 -10.56 -32.99
CA GLU A 4 5.31 -11.16 -33.13
C GLU A 4 5.78 -11.71 -31.79
N LEU A 5 6.24 -12.98 -31.78
CA LEU A 5 6.77 -13.60 -30.58
C LEU A 5 8.27 -13.31 -30.44
N PRO A 6 8.74 -12.91 -29.24
CA PRO A 6 10.15 -12.61 -29.01
C PRO A 6 11.00 -13.88 -29.12
N LYS A 7 12.13 -13.81 -29.81
CA LYS A 7 13.10 -14.91 -29.98
C LYS A 7 14.19 -14.94 -28.89
N THR A 8 14.32 -13.83 -28.14
CA THR A 8 15.30 -13.69 -27.06
C THR A 8 14.64 -13.11 -25.81
N LYS A 9 15.29 -13.23 -24.67
CA LYS A 9 14.81 -12.62 -23.41
C LYS A 9 14.82 -11.09 -23.57
N ILE A 10 13.69 -10.46 -23.24
CA ILE A 10 13.57 -9.01 -23.12
C ILE A 10 14.04 -8.60 -21.73
N LYS A 11 14.90 -7.58 -21.64
CA LYS A 11 15.37 -7.06 -20.36
C LYS A 11 14.22 -6.41 -19.60
N ALA A 12 14.28 -6.46 -18.26
CA ALA A 12 13.34 -5.75 -17.42
C ALA A 12 13.46 -4.23 -17.65
N GLU A 13 12.32 -3.58 -17.86
CA GLU A 13 12.26 -2.13 -18.12
C GLU A 13 12.18 -1.31 -16.84
N LEU A 14 11.61 -1.90 -15.76
CA LEU A 14 11.40 -1.25 -14.46
C LEU A 14 12.36 -1.81 -13.41
N GLN A 15 12.98 -0.91 -12.65
CA GLN A 15 13.77 -1.23 -11.47
C GLN A 15 12.98 -0.94 -10.19
N ASP A 16 12.33 0.24 -10.12
CA ASP A 16 11.58 0.69 -8.95
C ASP A 16 10.20 0.03 -8.88
N PRO A 17 9.71 -0.31 -7.68
CA PRO A 17 8.34 -0.73 -7.50
C PRO A 17 7.38 0.43 -7.79
N LYS A 18 6.44 0.24 -8.73
CA LYS A 18 5.36 1.20 -9.01
C LYS A 18 4.23 1.11 -8.01
N TYR A 19 4.08 -0.05 -7.39
CA TYR A 19 3.07 -0.36 -6.40
C TYR A 19 3.72 -1.06 -5.21
N LEU A 20 3.98 -0.28 -4.15
CA LEU A 20 4.62 -0.74 -2.92
C LEU A 20 3.59 -0.83 -1.79
N ILE A 21 3.59 -1.93 -1.05
CA ILE A 21 2.88 -2.05 0.22
C ILE A 21 3.91 -2.00 1.35
N VAL A 22 3.67 -1.13 2.34
CA VAL A 22 4.45 -1.04 3.58
C VAL A 22 3.54 -1.38 4.74
N PHE A 23 3.85 -2.43 5.48
CA PHE A 23 3.06 -2.81 6.65
C PHE A 23 3.93 -3.04 7.88
N GLY A 24 3.34 -2.95 9.06
CA GLY A 24 4.07 -3.09 10.31
C GLY A 24 3.26 -2.67 11.53
N LYS A 25 3.82 -2.89 12.72
CA LYS A 25 3.15 -2.57 13.98
C LYS A 25 2.77 -1.09 14.06
N PRO A 26 1.69 -0.74 14.78
CA PRO A 26 1.41 0.66 15.12
C PRO A 26 2.62 1.31 15.81
N LYS A 27 2.88 2.59 15.49
CA LYS A 27 3.96 3.41 16.07
C LYS A 27 5.39 2.93 15.81
N ILE A 28 5.61 2.00 14.89
CA ILE A 28 6.96 1.54 14.49
C ILE A 28 7.73 2.58 13.68
N GLY A 29 7.08 3.65 13.20
CA GLY A 29 7.70 4.73 12.43
C GLY A 29 7.33 4.74 10.94
N LYS A 30 6.26 4.05 10.51
CA LYS A 30 5.80 4.04 9.11
C LYS A 30 5.60 5.46 8.57
N SER A 31 4.77 6.25 9.26
CA SER A 31 4.42 7.60 8.83
C SER A 31 5.63 8.54 8.80
N THR A 32 6.55 8.42 9.77
CA THR A 32 7.79 9.21 9.80
C THR A 32 8.71 8.85 8.63
N ALA A 33 8.87 7.56 8.35
CA ALA A 33 9.68 7.11 7.22
C ALA A 33 9.11 7.62 5.88
N LEU A 34 7.79 7.55 5.70
CA LEU A 34 7.11 7.99 4.47
C LEU A 34 7.12 9.51 4.31
N ALA A 35 7.09 10.25 5.40
CA ALA A 35 7.24 11.71 5.38
C ALA A 35 8.62 12.14 4.89
N ALA A 36 9.64 11.33 5.14
CA ALA A 36 11.01 11.56 4.66
C ALA A 36 11.24 11.21 3.18
N LEU A 37 10.27 10.57 2.50
CA LEU A 37 10.37 10.29 1.06
C LEU A 37 10.13 11.58 0.26
N PRO A 38 11.10 12.04 -0.54
CA PRO A 38 10.94 13.26 -1.34
C PRO A 38 9.80 13.14 -2.38
N ASN A 39 9.10 14.24 -2.64
CA ASN A 39 7.98 14.32 -3.61
C ASN A 39 6.87 13.28 -3.38
N ASN A 40 6.67 12.87 -2.13
CA ASN A 40 5.61 11.96 -1.71
C ASN A 40 4.43 12.74 -1.14
N LEU A 41 3.30 12.76 -1.83
CA LEU A 41 2.05 13.26 -1.25
C LEU A 41 1.42 12.17 -0.38
N ILE A 42 1.18 12.49 0.88
CA ILE A 42 0.53 11.59 1.82
C ILE A 42 -0.95 11.97 1.92
N VAL A 43 -1.81 11.03 1.57
CA VAL A 43 -3.25 11.11 1.84
C VAL A 43 -3.49 10.47 3.20
N ASP A 44 -3.63 11.31 4.23
CA ASP A 44 -3.81 10.92 5.63
C ASP A 44 -5.28 10.59 5.90
N LEU A 45 -5.59 9.31 6.08
CA LEU A 45 -6.94 8.82 6.32
C LEU A 45 -7.27 8.69 7.82
N GLU A 46 -6.25 8.75 8.69
CA GLU A 46 -6.38 8.56 10.14
C GLU A 46 -6.12 9.83 10.96
N SER A 47 -5.77 10.95 10.31
CA SER A 47 -5.32 12.20 10.95
C SER A 47 -4.07 11.99 11.85
N GLY A 48 -3.18 11.08 11.42
CA GLY A 48 -1.99 10.65 12.18
C GLY A 48 -0.79 11.58 12.08
N TYR A 49 -0.77 12.49 11.09
CA TYR A 49 0.39 13.33 10.77
C TYR A 49 0.43 14.69 11.48
N LYS A 50 -0.30 14.87 12.58
CA LYS A 50 -0.31 16.16 13.32
C LYS A 50 1.04 16.54 13.92
N TYR A 51 1.90 15.55 14.19
CA TYR A 51 3.22 15.74 14.79
C TYR A 51 4.36 15.46 13.81
N ILE A 52 4.07 15.37 12.50
CA ILE A 52 5.03 15.01 11.47
C ILE A 52 4.97 16.03 10.34
N ASP A 53 6.11 16.64 10.01
CA ASP A 53 6.24 17.50 8.84
C ASP A 53 6.26 16.64 7.57
N ALA A 54 5.29 16.88 6.68
CA ALA A 54 5.13 16.10 5.46
C ALA A 54 4.36 16.89 4.40
N LEU A 55 4.50 16.53 3.15
CA LEU A 55 3.53 16.88 2.09
C LEU A 55 2.29 16.01 2.31
N LYS A 56 1.25 16.57 2.92
CA LYS A 56 0.09 15.81 3.37
C LYS A 56 -1.23 16.52 3.09
N VAL A 57 -2.26 15.72 2.89
CA VAL A 57 -3.66 16.15 2.79
C VAL A 57 -4.54 15.14 3.52
N GLU A 58 -5.49 15.60 4.32
CA GLU A 58 -6.46 14.72 4.99
C GLU A 58 -7.60 14.35 4.04
N ALA A 59 -8.08 13.10 4.14
CA ALA A 59 -9.30 12.63 3.49
C ALA A 59 -10.12 11.77 4.45
N LYS A 60 -11.41 12.08 4.59
CA LYS A 60 -12.34 11.39 5.48
C LYS A 60 -13.50 10.74 4.73
N SER A 61 -13.61 11.01 3.45
CA SER A 61 -14.72 10.56 2.60
C SER A 61 -14.24 10.22 1.18
N LEU A 62 -15.07 9.48 0.45
CA LEU A 62 -14.87 9.22 -0.97
C LEU A 62 -14.83 10.51 -1.80
N GLN A 63 -15.56 11.53 -1.37
CA GLN A 63 -15.58 12.81 -2.04
C GLN A 63 -14.24 13.50 -1.91
N ASP A 64 -13.65 13.53 -0.70
CA ASP A 64 -12.31 14.10 -0.48
C ASP A 64 -11.26 13.41 -1.35
N LEU A 65 -11.30 12.07 -1.44
CA LEU A 65 -10.37 11.31 -2.29
C LEU A 65 -10.48 11.69 -3.78
N LYS A 66 -11.71 11.91 -4.27
CA LYS A 66 -11.94 12.36 -5.65
C LYS A 66 -11.42 13.79 -5.87
N GLU A 67 -11.69 14.70 -4.93
CA GLU A 67 -11.24 16.10 -5.01
C GLU A 67 -9.71 16.18 -4.99
N ILE A 68 -9.05 15.37 -4.16
CA ILE A 68 -7.58 15.26 -4.15
C ILE A 68 -7.05 14.80 -5.51
N ALA A 69 -7.63 13.75 -6.10
CA ALA A 69 -7.20 13.26 -7.40
C ALA A 69 -7.39 14.30 -8.52
N ILE A 70 -8.50 15.06 -8.48
CA ILE A 70 -8.76 16.17 -9.40
C ILE A 70 -7.72 17.26 -9.21
N ALA A 71 -7.47 17.70 -7.96
CA ALA A 71 -6.49 18.74 -7.65
C ALA A 71 -5.07 18.36 -8.09
N ILE A 72 -4.66 17.09 -7.91
CA ILE A 72 -3.35 16.60 -8.40
C ILE A 72 -3.27 16.72 -9.92
N LYS A 73 -4.35 16.33 -10.63
CA LYS A 73 -4.40 16.41 -12.09
C LYS A 73 -4.35 17.86 -12.59
N GLU A 74 -5.11 18.75 -11.97
CA GLU A 74 -5.16 20.18 -12.31
C GLU A 74 -3.81 20.88 -12.05
N ALA A 75 -3.08 20.45 -11.00
CA ALA A 75 -1.74 20.93 -10.71
C ALA A 75 -0.65 20.37 -11.66
N GLY A 76 -1.03 19.56 -12.67
CA GLY A 76 -0.08 18.94 -13.61
C GLY A 76 0.68 17.75 -13.07
N CYS A 77 0.13 17.04 -12.08
CA CYS A 77 0.70 15.83 -11.49
C CYS A 77 2.12 16.02 -10.91
N PRO A 78 2.32 16.96 -9.97
CA PRO A 78 3.66 17.36 -9.52
C PRO A 78 4.34 16.33 -8.60
N TYR A 79 3.60 15.33 -8.11
CA TYR A 79 4.09 14.35 -7.16
C TYR A 79 4.63 13.11 -7.86
N LYS A 80 5.74 12.57 -7.34
CA LYS A 80 6.36 11.34 -7.82
C LYS A 80 5.77 10.11 -7.14
N TYR A 81 5.41 10.25 -5.87
CA TYR A 81 4.82 9.22 -5.04
C TYR A 81 3.52 9.71 -4.42
N LEU A 82 2.59 8.79 -4.22
CA LEU A 82 1.39 9.02 -3.42
C LEU A 82 1.25 7.88 -2.42
N THR A 83 1.16 8.24 -1.15
CA THR A 83 0.93 7.30 -0.06
C THR A 83 -0.50 7.38 0.44
N LEU A 84 -1.20 6.24 0.53
CA LEU A 84 -2.50 6.11 1.22
C LEU A 84 -2.27 5.53 2.62
N ASP A 85 -2.46 6.33 3.68
CA ASP A 85 -2.20 5.94 5.08
C ASP A 85 -3.46 6.08 5.95
N THR A 86 -4.17 4.98 6.25
CA THR A 86 -3.92 3.57 5.97
C THR A 86 -5.00 2.94 5.09
N ILE A 87 -4.69 1.80 4.47
CA ILE A 87 -5.69 1.04 3.71
C ILE A 87 -6.76 0.43 4.62
N THR A 88 -6.41 0.10 5.86
CA THR A 88 -7.39 -0.35 6.86
C THR A 88 -8.49 0.70 7.05
N LYS A 89 -8.14 1.99 7.08
CA LYS A 89 -9.13 3.08 7.15
C LYS A 89 -9.86 3.27 5.82
N LEU A 90 -9.18 3.06 4.70
CA LEU A 90 -9.81 3.12 3.37
C LEU A 90 -10.93 2.09 3.24
N GLU A 91 -10.80 0.86 3.80
CA GLU A 91 -11.87 -0.14 3.82
C GLU A 91 -13.19 0.41 4.40
N GLU A 92 -13.13 1.27 5.43
CA GLU A 92 -14.30 1.92 6.01
C GLU A 92 -14.87 3.01 5.08
N ILE A 93 -13.99 3.85 4.53
CA ILE A 93 -14.36 4.98 3.68
C ILE A 93 -15.04 4.50 2.39
N VAL A 94 -14.65 3.35 1.85
CA VAL A 94 -15.20 2.84 0.58
C VAL A 94 -16.50 2.05 0.73
N LYS A 95 -16.98 1.75 1.95
CA LYS A 95 -18.24 0.98 2.16
C LYS A 95 -19.43 1.53 1.38
N PRO A 96 -19.70 2.85 1.29
CA PRO A 96 -20.80 3.38 0.48
C PRO A 96 -20.64 3.06 -1.02
N LEU A 97 -19.41 3.12 -1.54
CA LEU A 97 -19.14 2.74 -2.93
C LEU A 97 -19.34 1.24 -3.12
N ALA A 98 -18.83 0.41 -2.20
CA ALA A 98 -19.00 -1.03 -2.23
C ALA A 98 -20.49 -1.44 -2.20
N LEU A 99 -21.30 -0.77 -1.39
CA LEU A 99 -22.75 -0.98 -1.36
C LEU A 99 -23.38 -0.63 -2.71
N LYS A 100 -23.03 0.51 -3.30
CA LYS A 100 -23.51 0.89 -4.63
C LYS A 100 -23.11 -0.15 -5.68
N LEU A 101 -21.85 -0.57 -5.71
CA LEU A 101 -21.36 -1.61 -6.63
C LEU A 101 -22.09 -2.94 -6.45
N TYR A 102 -22.54 -3.27 -5.24
CA TYR A 102 -23.35 -4.45 -5.00
C TYR A 102 -24.79 -4.29 -5.52
N LEU A 103 -25.44 -3.17 -5.21
CA LEU A 103 -26.81 -2.87 -5.66
C LEU A 103 -26.94 -2.84 -7.18
N ASP A 104 -25.89 -2.44 -7.89
CA ASP A 104 -25.83 -2.42 -9.36
C ASP A 104 -25.72 -3.84 -9.98
N THR A 105 -25.57 -4.90 -9.15
CA THR A 105 -25.56 -6.29 -9.65
C THR A 105 -26.97 -6.89 -9.65
N PRO A 106 -27.25 -7.91 -10.50
CA PRO A 106 -28.52 -8.62 -10.48
C PRO A 106 -28.86 -9.23 -9.11
N ALA A 107 -27.85 -9.72 -8.38
CA ALA A 107 -28.03 -10.28 -7.03
C ALA A 107 -28.33 -9.20 -5.99
N GLY A 108 -27.76 -8.00 -6.15
CA GLY A 108 -27.97 -6.88 -5.25
C GLY A 108 -29.25 -6.07 -5.49
N SER A 109 -29.93 -6.22 -6.63
CA SER A 109 -31.07 -5.41 -7.02
C SER A 109 -32.26 -5.46 -6.04
N LYS A 110 -32.36 -6.52 -5.24
CA LYS A 110 -33.41 -6.71 -4.21
C LYS A 110 -32.86 -6.55 -2.77
N PHE A 111 -31.61 -6.17 -2.63
CA PHE A 111 -30.99 -6.01 -1.32
C PHE A 111 -31.44 -4.72 -0.65
N THR A 112 -31.93 -4.82 0.58
CA THR A 112 -32.49 -3.72 1.37
C THR A 112 -31.60 -3.36 2.58
N GLY A 113 -30.49 -4.07 2.77
CA GLY A 113 -29.54 -3.80 3.85
C GLY A 113 -28.83 -2.45 3.67
N LYS A 114 -28.41 -1.87 4.78
CA LYS A 114 -27.69 -0.57 4.81
C LYS A 114 -26.17 -0.73 4.81
N ASP A 115 -25.64 -1.86 5.24
CA ASP A 115 -24.23 -2.19 5.21
C ASP A 115 -23.97 -3.25 4.14
N VAL A 116 -22.95 -3.03 3.33
CA VAL A 116 -22.54 -3.98 2.30
C VAL A 116 -22.09 -5.33 2.90
N LEU A 117 -21.64 -5.34 4.15
CA LEU A 117 -21.24 -6.56 4.85
C LEU A 117 -22.42 -7.49 5.16
N ASP A 118 -23.66 -6.97 5.18
CA ASP A 118 -24.88 -7.78 5.33
C ASP A 118 -25.24 -8.51 4.03
N ALA A 119 -24.52 -8.29 2.95
CA ALA A 119 -24.78 -8.95 1.67
C ALA A 119 -24.56 -10.47 1.77
N PRO A 120 -25.50 -11.28 1.19
CA PRO A 120 -25.45 -12.74 1.29
C PRO A 120 -24.13 -13.33 0.77
N MET A 121 -23.77 -14.52 1.31
CA MET A 121 -22.62 -15.32 0.86
C MET A 121 -21.27 -14.56 0.88
N GLY A 122 -21.15 -13.51 1.70
CA GLY A 122 -19.92 -12.72 1.79
C GLY A 122 -19.63 -11.85 0.56
N ALA A 123 -20.64 -11.56 -0.28
CA ALA A 123 -20.49 -10.71 -1.46
C ALA A 123 -19.99 -9.31 -1.12
N GLY A 124 -20.32 -8.80 0.08
CA GLY A 124 -19.87 -7.50 0.57
C GLY A 124 -18.34 -7.38 0.63
N TYR A 125 -17.64 -8.41 1.07
CA TYR A 125 -16.16 -8.40 1.10
C TYR A 125 -15.55 -8.27 -0.31
N SER A 126 -16.18 -8.90 -1.31
CA SER A 126 -15.78 -8.76 -2.70
C SER A 126 -15.97 -7.33 -3.20
N LYS A 127 -17.04 -6.69 -2.81
CA LYS A 127 -17.37 -5.32 -3.23
C LYS A 127 -16.55 -4.26 -2.51
N ILE A 128 -16.18 -4.47 -1.25
CA ILE A 128 -15.21 -3.60 -0.55
C ILE A 128 -13.87 -3.64 -1.28
N ARG A 129 -13.38 -4.83 -1.64
CA ARG A 129 -12.13 -4.98 -2.39
C ARG A 129 -12.21 -4.26 -3.73
N GLU A 130 -13.26 -4.46 -4.51
CA GLU A 130 -13.48 -3.78 -5.78
C GLU A 130 -13.49 -2.25 -5.61
N ALA A 131 -14.13 -1.74 -4.56
CA ALA A 131 -14.16 -0.32 -4.25
C ALA A 131 -12.78 0.25 -3.88
N ILE A 132 -11.95 -0.50 -3.14
CA ILE A 132 -10.55 -0.12 -2.85
C ILE A 132 -9.76 -0.04 -4.16
N GLU A 133 -9.90 -1.05 -5.04
CA GLU A 133 -9.23 -1.07 -6.33
C GLU A 133 -9.62 0.13 -7.20
N VAL A 134 -10.88 0.52 -7.21
CA VAL A 134 -11.35 1.73 -7.93
C VAL A 134 -10.63 2.99 -7.42
N VAL A 135 -10.44 3.13 -6.11
CA VAL A 135 -9.72 4.28 -5.54
C VAL A 135 -8.23 4.24 -5.91
N ILE A 136 -7.59 3.09 -5.80
CA ILE A 136 -6.17 2.93 -6.17
C ILE A 136 -5.98 3.27 -7.65
N ASP A 137 -6.81 2.69 -8.54
CA ASP A 137 -6.74 2.92 -9.99
C ASP A 137 -7.01 4.39 -10.36
N MET A 138 -7.82 5.10 -9.56
CA MET A 138 -8.03 6.55 -9.72
C MET A 138 -6.73 7.33 -9.47
N PHE A 139 -6.01 7.02 -8.39
CA PHE A 139 -4.75 7.70 -8.08
C PHE A 139 -3.60 7.29 -9.00
N GLN A 140 -3.56 6.05 -9.49
CA GLN A 140 -2.56 5.59 -10.47
C GLN A 140 -2.61 6.35 -11.80
N LYS A 141 -3.74 6.99 -12.13
CA LYS A 141 -3.89 7.82 -13.33
C LYS A 141 -3.24 9.20 -13.18
N VAL A 142 -2.97 9.64 -11.96
CA VAL A 142 -2.47 11.00 -11.66
C VAL A 142 -1.12 11.01 -10.95
N VAL A 143 -0.68 9.88 -10.38
CA VAL A 143 0.65 9.72 -9.77
C VAL A 143 1.29 8.41 -10.22
N PRO A 144 2.57 8.40 -10.63
CA PRO A 144 3.22 7.23 -11.21
C PRO A 144 3.52 6.10 -10.24
N ASN A 145 3.69 6.39 -8.95
CA ASN A 145 4.07 5.40 -7.93
C ASN A 145 3.12 5.50 -6.73
N ILE A 146 2.51 4.37 -6.37
CA ILE A 146 1.56 4.28 -5.24
C ILE A 146 2.15 3.48 -4.10
N ILE A 147 2.06 4.02 -2.89
CA ILE A 147 2.45 3.36 -1.66
C ILE A 147 1.22 3.16 -0.79
N LEU A 148 0.96 1.93 -0.41
CA LEU A 148 -0.12 1.59 0.51
C LEU A 148 0.45 1.27 1.88
N VAL A 149 -0.08 1.92 2.91
CA VAL A 149 0.27 1.64 4.30
C VAL A 149 -0.79 0.76 4.94
N CYS A 150 -0.36 -0.31 5.58
CA CYS A 150 -1.24 -1.24 6.25
C CYS A 150 -0.77 -1.51 7.69
N HIS A 151 -1.71 -1.87 8.56
CA HIS A 151 -1.37 -2.48 9.84
C HIS A 151 -0.98 -3.95 9.65
N VAL A 152 -0.35 -4.51 10.65
CA VAL A 152 0.01 -5.92 10.73
C VAL A 152 -0.94 -6.64 11.66
N LYS A 153 -1.29 -7.89 11.32
CA LYS A 153 -1.92 -8.85 12.24
C LYS A 153 -1.20 -10.18 12.22
N ASP A 154 -1.36 -10.94 13.30
CA ASP A 154 -0.92 -12.31 13.35
C ASP A 154 -1.97 -13.24 12.72
N SER A 155 -1.53 -14.16 11.87
CA SER A 155 -2.36 -15.16 11.21
C SER A 155 -1.78 -16.55 11.43
N ALA A 156 -2.60 -17.52 11.84
CA ALA A 156 -2.16 -18.90 11.99
C ALA A 156 -1.74 -19.47 10.62
N VAL A 157 -0.58 -20.13 10.60
CA VAL A 157 -0.11 -20.88 9.43
C VAL A 157 -0.76 -22.25 9.46
N ALA A 158 -1.40 -22.64 8.36
CA ALA A 158 -2.10 -23.91 8.27
C ALA A 158 -1.18 -25.10 8.63
N ASN A 159 -1.68 -25.99 9.50
CA ASN A 159 -0.98 -27.19 9.98
C ASN A 159 0.32 -26.93 10.76
N SER A 160 0.44 -25.77 11.43
CA SER A 160 1.58 -25.47 12.31
C SER A 160 1.13 -24.64 13.52
N ASP A 161 1.89 -24.72 14.61
CA ASP A 161 1.71 -23.86 15.79
C ASP A 161 2.33 -22.45 15.60
N VAL A 162 2.70 -22.13 14.36
CA VAL A 162 3.38 -20.90 13.99
C VAL A 162 2.37 -19.85 13.53
N THR A 163 2.54 -18.62 13.96
CA THR A 163 1.83 -17.45 13.45
C THR A 163 2.73 -16.65 12.53
N ALA A 164 2.18 -16.20 11.40
CA ALA A 164 2.85 -15.28 10.49
C ALA A 164 2.24 -13.89 10.59
N LYS A 165 3.09 -12.88 10.47
CA LYS A 165 2.68 -11.47 10.35
C LYS A 165 2.21 -11.20 8.92
N VAL A 166 0.97 -10.82 8.79
CA VAL A 166 0.32 -10.52 7.50
C VAL A 166 -0.31 -9.14 7.52
N ILE A 167 -0.65 -8.64 6.35
CA ILE A 167 -1.39 -7.39 6.18
C ILE A 167 -2.77 -7.51 6.86
N ASP A 168 -3.11 -6.55 7.73
CA ASP A 168 -4.40 -6.50 8.42
C ASP A 168 -5.47 -5.85 7.54
N LEU A 169 -6.10 -6.66 6.72
CA LEU A 169 -7.26 -6.31 5.90
C LEU A 169 -8.31 -7.42 5.96
N THR A 170 -9.55 -7.04 5.63
CA THR A 170 -10.70 -7.92 5.77
C THR A 170 -10.72 -9.01 4.70
N GLY A 171 -11.02 -10.23 5.10
CA GLY A 171 -11.20 -11.37 4.19
C GLY A 171 -9.97 -11.66 3.32
N LYS A 172 -10.15 -11.67 2.00
CA LYS A 172 -9.08 -11.93 1.01
C LYS A 172 -8.43 -10.64 0.47
N THR A 173 -8.82 -9.46 0.95
CA THR A 173 -8.38 -8.16 0.41
C THR A 173 -6.85 -8.03 0.46
N GLY A 174 -6.23 -8.37 1.59
CA GLY A 174 -4.77 -8.32 1.73
C GLY A 174 -4.04 -9.17 0.69
N ARG A 175 -4.49 -10.40 0.42
CA ARG A 175 -3.88 -11.28 -0.59
C ARG A 175 -4.04 -10.73 -2.00
N VAL A 176 -5.18 -10.13 -2.33
CA VAL A 176 -5.42 -9.57 -3.66
C VAL A 176 -4.56 -8.34 -3.89
N LEU A 177 -4.48 -7.42 -2.94
CA LEU A 177 -3.58 -6.27 -3.03
C LEU A 177 -2.12 -6.70 -3.11
N ALA A 178 -1.71 -7.69 -2.30
CA ALA A 178 -0.38 -8.29 -2.35
C ALA A 178 -0.05 -8.86 -3.74
N SER A 179 -0.98 -9.56 -4.39
CA SER A 179 -0.74 -10.12 -5.72
C SER A 179 -0.59 -9.07 -6.83
N ARG A 180 -1.19 -7.88 -6.67
CA ARG A 180 -1.09 -6.75 -7.58
C ARG A 180 0.16 -5.90 -7.34
N SER A 181 0.69 -5.89 -6.12
CA SER A 181 1.85 -5.08 -5.77
C SER A 181 3.13 -5.61 -6.41
N ASP A 182 4.10 -4.72 -6.60
CA ASP A 182 5.44 -5.07 -7.06
C ASP A 182 6.34 -5.48 -5.90
N ALA A 183 6.06 -4.92 -4.72
CA ALA A 183 6.79 -5.24 -3.50
C ALA A 183 5.90 -5.07 -2.26
N ILE A 184 6.12 -5.92 -1.26
CA ILE A 184 5.49 -5.90 0.06
C ILE A 184 6.60 -5.87 1.08
N GLY A 185 6.78 -4.73 1.75
CA GLY A 185 7.81 -4.52 2.75
C GLY A 185 7.23 -4.54 4.16
N TYR A 186 7.80 -5.37 5.05
CA TYR A 186 7.53 -5.35 6.47
C TYR A 186 8.46 -4.39 7.18
N LEU A 187 7.91 -3.34 7.80
CA LEU A 187 8.68 -2.37 8.55
C LEU A 187 8.86 -2.83 10.00
N CYS A 188 10.11 -2.96 10.42
CA CYS A 188 10.52 -3.31 11.78
C CYS A 188 11.75 -2.52 12.22
N ARG A 189 12.26 -2.80 13.42
CA ARG A 189 13.51 -2.27 13.94
C ARG A 189 14.48 -3.41 14.19
N ASP A 190 15.77 -3.14 13.94
CA ASP A 190 16.86 -4.02 14.38
C ASP A 190 17.29 -3.72 15.83
N ASP A 191 18.27 -4.45 16.32
CA ASP A 191 18.81 -4.30 17.68
C ASP A 191 19.52 -2.96 17.91
N PHE A 192 19.91 -2.27 16.82
CA PHE A 192 20.53 -0.94 16.83
C PHE A 192 19.52 0.19 16.64
N SER A 193 18.21 -0.12 16.67
CA SER A 193 17.13 0.82 16.45
C SER A 193 17.04 1.40 15.02
N ASN A 194 17.77 0.84 14.07
CA ASN A 194 17.60 1.20 12.66
C ASN A 194 16.22 0.78 12.16
N THR A 195 15.68 1.54 11.22
CA THR A 195 14.43 1.18 10.54
C THR A 195 14.73 0.23 9.40
N ILE A 196 14.24 -1.00 9.48
CA ILE A 196 14.41 -2.03 8.47
C ILE A 196 13.10 -2.16 7.66
N LEU A 197 13.21 -2.16 6.33
CA LEU A 197 12.14 -2.57 5.43
C LEU A 197 12.51 -3.93 4.83
N SER A 198 11.89 -4.98 5.35
CA SER A 198 12.17 -6.36 4.97
C SER A 198 11.32 -6.79 3.78
N PHE A 199 11.97 -7.35 2.75
CA PHE A 199 11.38 -8.03 1.59
C PHE A 199 11.80 -9.50 1.56
N ASN A 200 12.20 -10.06 2.70
CA ASN A 200 12.73 -11.40 2.82
C ASN A 200 11.62 -12.46 2.83
N SER A 201 11.27 -12.97 1.65
CA SER A 201 10.25 -14.00 1.49
C SER A 201 10.64 -15.39 2.03
N ASN A 202 11.89 -15.56 2.48
CA ASN A 202 12.33 -16.78 3.16
C ASN A 202 11.94 -16.80 4.65
N ASP A 203 11.54 -15.65 5.21
CA ASP A 203 11.01 -15.59 6.58
C ASP A 203 9.61 -16.19 6.63
N LYS A 204 9.49 -17.34 7.31
CA LYS A 204 8.21 -18.05 7.48
C LYS A 204 7.22 -17.31 8.40
N PHE A 205 7.69 -16.31 9.13
CA PHE A 205 6.92 -15.56 10.12
C PHE A 205 6.40 -14.23 9.60
N VAL A 206 6.77 -13.84 8.36
CA VAL A 206 6.37 -12.56 7.75
C VAL A 206 6.00 -12.76 6.29
N ASP A 207 4.80 -12.34 5.91
CA ASP A 207 4.31 -12.40 4.52
C ASP A 207 4.76 -11.14 3.76
N CYS A 208 6.02 -11.14 3.32
CA CYS A 208 6.63 -10.05 2.55
C CYS A 208 7.40 -10.58 1.34
N GLY A 209 7.80 -9.70 0.43
CA GLY A 209 8.55 -10.09 -0.76
C GLY A 209 8.56 -9.01 -1.85
N SER A 210 9.29 -9.25 -2.93
CA SER A 210 9.48 -8.27 -3.99
C SER A 210 9.71 -8.90 -5.37
N ARG A 211 9.16 -8.27 -6.43
CA ARG A 211 9.48 -8.55 -7.83
C ARG A 211 10.79 -7.86 -8.27
N PRO A 212 11.03 -6.56 -7.95
CA PRO A 212 12.31 -5.91 -8.20
C PRO A 212 13.50 -6.68 -7.63
N GLU A 213 14.50 -6.95 -8.48
CA GLU A 213 15.62 -7.82 -8.14
C GLU A 213 16.47 -7.27 -6.99
N HIS A 214 16.67 -5.95 -6.96
CA HIS A 214 17.48 -5.28 -5.93
C HIS A 214 16.88 -5.38 -4.52
N LEU A 215 15.56 -5.65 -4.40
CA LEU A 215 14.86 -5.82 -3.11
C LEU A 215 14.62 -7.29 -2.74
N ARG A 216 14.67 -8.21 -3.72
CA ARG A 216 14.26 -9.60 -3.54
C ARG A 216 15.07 -10.32 -2.47
N ASN A 217 14.37 -10.89 -1.48
CA ASN A 217 14.92 -11.64 -0.34
C ASN A 217 15.94 -10.83 0.48
N LYS A 218 15.73 -9.52 0.61
CA LYS A 218 16.63 -8.66 1.36
C LYS A 218 15.92 -7.92 2.48
N ASP A 219 16.68 -7.66 3.54
CA ASP A 219 16.37 -6.72 4.59
C ASP A 219 17.13 -5.42 4.30
N ILE A 220 16.38 -4.35 4.03
CA ILE A 220 16.97 -3.06 3.65
C ILE A 220 16.97 -2.14 4.87
N VAL A 221 18.13 -1.66 5.27
CA VAL A 221 18.24 -0.56 6.23
C VAL A 221 17.71 0.70 5.57
N LEU A 222 16.43 1.00 5.81
CA LEU A 222 15.74 2.16 5.27
C LEU A 222 16.09 3.42 6.06
N GLY A 223 16.24 3.31 7.37
CA GLY A 223 16.57 4.44 8.23
C GLY A 223 17.66 4.09 9.21
N GLU A 224 18.72 4.88 9.22
CA GLU A 224 19.87 4.72 10.11
C GLU A 224 19.75 5.63 11.32
N MET A 225 19.77 5.04 12.52
CA MET A 225 19.74 5.76 13.79
C MET A 225 21.09 6.45 14.01
N GLN A 226 21.08 7.74 14.28
CA GLN A 226 22.26 8.53 14.60
C GLN A 226 22.47 8.64 16.11
N ASP A 227 23.68 9.00 16.54
CA ASP A 227 24.05 9.15 17.95
C ASP A 227 23.19 10.21 18.69
N ASP A 228 22.71 11.22 17.96
CA ASP A 228 21.83 12.27 18.49
C ASP A 228 20.34 11.87 18.56
N GLY A 229 20.01 10.62 18.17
CA GLY A 229 18.66 10.08 18.15
C GLY A 229 17.85 10.45 16.90
N THR A 230 18.44 11.15 15.94
CA THR A 230 17.81 11.38 14.63
C THR A 230 17.89 10.14 13.74
N ILE A 231 17.06 10.08 12.70
CA ILE A 231 17.08 8.97 11.73
C ILE A 231 17.28 9.56 10.33
N ILE A 232 18.31 9.08 9.64
CA ILE A 232 18.55 9.40 8.24
C ILE A 232 17.91 8.31 7.39
N TYR A 233 16.97 8.68 6.51
CA TYR A 233 16.25 7.74 5.65
C TYR A 233 16.89 7.65 4.27
N HIS A 234 17.00 6.43 3.74
CA HIS A 234 17.67 6.02 2.50
C HIS A 234 16.68 5.43 1.50
N TRP A 235 15.71 6.24 1.04
CA TRP A 235 14.70 5.81 0.08
C TRP A 235 15.29 5.46 -1.31
N GLU A 236 16.47 5.96 -1.64
CA GLU A 236 17.23 5.58 -2.84
C GLU A 236 17.61 4.08 -2.86
N ARG A 237 17.63 3.41 -1.71
CA ARG A 237 17.81 1.95 -1.62
C ARG A 237 16.58 1.18 -2.09
N ILE A 238 15.40 1.82 -2.04
CA ILE A 238 14.13 1.26 -2.50
C ILE A 238 13.83 1.71 -3.94
N PHE A 239 14.13 2.95 -4.26
CA PHE A 239 13.88 3.59 -5.55
C PHE A 239 15.20 4.07 -6.20
N PRO A 240 16.07 3.14 -6.67
CA PRO A 240 17.42 3.48 -7.16
C PRO A 240 17.42 4.33 -8.43
N SER A 241 16.35 4.40 -9.21
CA SER A 241 16.26 5.30 -10.37
C SER A 241 16.28 6.79 -10.02
N GLU A 242 16.13 7.14 -8.73
CA GLU A 242 16.32 8.50 -8.21
C GLU A 242 17.76 9.01 -8.38
N ASN A 243 18.75 8.14 -8.23
CA ASN A 243 20.16 8.49 -8.29
C ASN A 243 20.75 8.58 -9.71
N GLN A 244 19.94 8.30 -10.75
CA GLN A 244 20.39 8.27 -12.15
C GLN A 244 20.09 9.56 -12.93
N LYS A 245 19.71 10.65 -12.23
CA LYS A 245 19.41 11.96 -12.85
C LYS A 245 20.47 13.00 -12.50
#